data_712a5b790f73ae9a7476e8b641b6f641
#
_entry.id   712a5b790f73ae9a7476e8b641b6f641
#
_cell.length_a   1.000
_cell.length_b   1.000
_cell.length_c   1.000
_cell.angle_alpha   90.00
_cell.angle_beta   90.00
_cell.angle_gamma   90.00
#
_symmetry.space_group_name_H-M   'P 1'
#
loop_
_entity.id
_entity.type
_entity.pdbx_description
1 polymer ?
#
loop_
_entity_poly.entity_id
_entity_poly.type
_entity_poly.pdbx_seq_one_letter_code
_entity_poly.pdbx_strand_id
1 'polypeptide(L)'
;MLAATPLPPEGEDPSIGRVLEQLYAVISFEEGGEPNWQGLELVFSEHARITRLTPEGTDHMDRASFLAMTQNMLEFGAYTSFYEFEVARRVERFGDMAQVWSLYETRRNRAARESLNRGINSIQLIREPDAWRVLGLLWDETHASPSLEFERLTAVGGA
;
A
#
# COMPACT_ATOMS: atom_id res chain seq x y z
N MET A 1 -10.30 21.05 6.73
CA MET A 1 -9.48 20.56 7.84
C MET A 1 -8.54 19.51 7.28
N LEU A 2 -7.28 19.86 7.09
CA LEU A 2 -6.28 18.90 6.62
C LEU A 2 -6.11 17.84 7.72
N ALA A 3 -6.33 16.58 7.37
CA ALA A 3 -6.01 15.48 8.27
C ALA A 3 -4.52 15.55 8.60
N ALA A 4 -4.18 15.59 9.87
CA ALA A 4 -2.79 15.58 10.29
C ALA A 4 -2.13 14.30 9.76
N THR A 5 -1.01 14.46 9.08
CA THR A 5 -0.18 13.32 8.66
C THR A 5 0.19 12.52 9.92
N PRO A 6 -0.06 11.22 9.93
CA PRO A 6 0.33 10.40 11.07
C PRO A 6 1.84 10.50 11.32
N LEU A 7 2.23 10.61 12.58
CA LEU A 7 3.64 10.55 12.95
C LEU A 7 4.17 9.12 12.75
N PRO A 8 5.40 8.96 12.22
CA PRO A 8 6.00 7.64 12.10
C PRO A 8 6.22 7.02 13.49
N PRO A 9 6.28 5.69 13.57
CA PRO A 9 6.68 5.00 14.80
C PRO A 9 8.02 5.49 15.31
N GLU A 10 8.18 5.51 16.64
CA GLU A 10 9.41 5.95 17.27
C GLU A 10 10.61 5.13 16.78
N GLY A 11 11.69 5.81 16.38
CA GLY A 11 12.90 5.19 15.86
C GLY A 11 12.87 4.79 14.38
N GLU A 12 11.75 5.00 13.69
CA GLU A 12 11.64 4.73 12.26
C GLU A 12 12.18 5.91 11.44
N ASP A 13 12.86 5.61 10.34
CA ASP A 13 13.26 6.62 9.35
C ASP A 13 12.02 7.26 8.72
N PRO A 14 11.79 8.57 8.87
CA PRO A 14 10.61 9.23 8.31
C PRO A 14 10.47 9.10 6.80
N SER A 15 11.56 8.88 6.06
CA SER A 15 11.53 8.69 4.61
C SER A 15 10.91 7.36 4.20
N ILE A 16 11.00 6.35 5.05
CA ILE A 16 10.29 5.06 4.87
C ILE A 16 8.79 5.27 5.06
N GLY A 17 8.39 5.99 6.11
CA GLY A 17 6.99 6.33 6.32
C GLY A 17 6.38 7.07 5.13
N ARG A 18 7.13 7.99 4.51
CA ARG A 18 6.66 8.74 3.33
C ARG A 18 6.39 7.86 2.12
N VAL A 19 7.27 6.90 1.81
CA VAL A 19 7.02 6.01 0.65
C VAL A 19 5.82 5.10 0.89
N LEU A 20 5.61 4.64 2.13
CA LEU A 20 4.43 3.84 2.48
C LEU A 20 3.15 4.67 2.39
N GLU A 21 3.15 5.89 2.89
CA GLU A 21 2.03 6.81 2.75
C GLU A 21 1.70 7.08 1.28
N GLN A 22 2.70 7.31 0.45
CA GLN A 22 2.53 7.49 -0.99
C GLN A 22 1.95 6.25 -1.66
N LEU A 23 2.39 5.06 -1.28
CA LEU A 23 1.89 3.81 -1.85
C LEU A 23 0.37 3.70 -1.76
N TYR A 24 -0.20 4.08 -0.63
CA TYR A 24 -1.65 4.06 -0.43
C TYR A 24 -2.36 5.27 -1.01
N ALA A 25 -1.73 6.43 -0.94
CA ALA A 25 -2.33 7.67 -1.45
C ALA A 25 -2.51 7.66 -2.97
N VAL A 26 -1.55 7.10 -3.71
CA VAL A 26 -1.57 7.14 -5.18
C VAL A 26 -2.67 6.30 -5.82
N ILE A 27 -3.13 5.24 -5.17
CA ILE A 27 -4.23 4.42 -5.68
C ILE A 27 -5.60 4.87 -5.18
N SER A 28 -5.64 5.76 -4.19
CA SER A 28 -6.87 6.31 -3.64
C SER A 28 -7.38 7.47 -4.50
N PHE A 29 -8.69 7.55 -4.72
CA PHE A 29 -9.30 8.63 -5.49
C PHE A 29 -10.73 8.90 -5.05
N GLU A 30 -11.17 10.13 -5.20
CA GLU A 30 -12.53 10.58 -4.91
C GLU A 30 -13.42 10.52 -6.16
N GLU A 31 -14.73 10.60 -5.96
CA GLU A 31 -15.71 10.59 -7.04
C GLU A 31 -15.41 11.70 -8.08
N GLY A 32 -15.41 11.33 -9.35
CA GLY A 32 -15.06 12.22 -10.46
C GLY A 32 -13.55 12.37 -10.70
N GLY A 33 -12.72 11.78 -9.85
CA GLY A 33 -11.26 11.76 -9.99
C GLY A 33 -10.75 10.43 -10.52
N GLU A 34 -9.44 10.30 -10.48
CA GLU A 34 -8.71 9.07 -10.83
C GLU A 34 -7.49 8.93 -9.93
N PRO A 35 -6.91 7.73 -9.81
CA PRO A 35 -5.63 7.55 -9.15
C PRO A 35 -4.53 8.40 -9.76
N ASN A 36 -3.53 8.71 -8.95
CA ASN A 36 -2.31 9.37 -9.43
C ASN A 36 -1.42 8.33 -10.13
N TRP A 37 -1.68 8.08 -11.40
CA TRP A 37 -0.96 7.06 -12.19
C TRP A 37 0.55 7.29 -12.25
N GLN A 38 0.97 8.53 -12.43
CA GLN A 38 2.39 8.88 -12.42
C GLN A 38 3.02 8.64 -11.04
N GLY A 39 2.33 9.01 -9.97
CA GLY A 39 2.77 8.73 -8.60
C GLY A 39 2.86 7.25 -8.31
N LEU A 40 1.90 6.46 -8.80
CA LEU A 40 1.92 5.00 -8.68
C LEU A 40 3.12 4.38 -9.38
N GLU A 41 3.45 4.86 -10.57
CA GLU A 41 4.67 4.44 -11.27
C GLU A 41 5.93 4.79 -10.48
N LEU A 42 6.02 6.00 -9.94
CA LEU A 42 7.21 6.49 -9.25
C LEU A 42 7.44 5.89 -7.86
N VAL A 43 6.40 5.39 -7.20
CA VAL A 43 6.56 4.76 -5.89
C VAL A 43 7.23 3.38 -5.98
N PHE A 44 7.13 2.73 -7.15
CA PHE A 44 7.78 1.46 -7.44
C PHE A 44 9.12 1.66 -8.14
N SER A 45 10.11 0.84 -7.77
CA SER A 45 11.33 0.68 -8.57
C SER A 45 10.97 0.18 -9.98
N GLU A 46 11.76 0.55 -10.97
CA GLU A 46 11.62 0.00 -12.32
C GLU A 46 11.83 -1.51 -12.38
N HIS A 47 12.51 -2.08 -11.37
CA HIS A 47 12.76 -3.51 -11.23
C HIS A 47 11.77 -4.21 -10.29
N ALA A 48 10.70 -3.53 -9.88
CA ALA A 48 9.75 -4.07 -8.91
C ALA A 48 9.07 -5.35 -9.38
N ARG A 49 8.81 -6.24 -8.43
CA ARG A 49 7.97 -7.43 -8.60
C ARG A 49 6.79 -7.33 -7.66
N ILE A 50 5.61 -7.49 -8.22
CA ILE A 50 4.35 -7.44 -7.49
C ILE A 50 3.64 -8.77 -7.64
N THR A 51 3.27 -9.38 -6.53
CA THR A 51 2.64 -10.70 -6.51
C THR A 51 1.33 -10.64 -5.74
N ARG A 52 0.30 -11.16 -6.33
CA ARG A 52 -1.03 -11.26 -5.73
C ARG A 52 -1.43 -12.74 -5.62
N LEU A 53 -1.80 -13.15 -4.40
CA LEU A 53 -2.40 -14.46 -4.15
C LEU A 53 -3.92 -14.33 -4.18
N THR A 54 -4.56 -15.10 -5.04
CA THR A 54 -6.03 -15.16 -5.15
C THR A 54 -6.52 -16.59 -4.97
N PRO A 55 -7.82 -16.82 -4.72
CA PRO A 55 -8.37 -18.18 -4.66
C PRO A 55 -8.15 -18.99 -5.95
N GLU A 56 -8.01 -18.31 -7.09
CA GLU A 56 -7.82 -18.94 -8.41
C GLU A 56 -6.34 -19.20 -8.74
N GLY A 57 -5.40 -18.59 -7.99
CA GLY A 57 -3.98 -18.77 -8.23
C GLY A 57 -3.14 -17.55 -7.86
N THR A 58 -1.94 -17.50 -8.42
CA THR A 58 -0.94 -16.47 -8.13
C THR A 58 -0.66 -15.64 -9.38
N ASP A 59 -0.80 -14.33 -9.26
CA ASP A 59 -0.44 -13.38 -10.30
C ASP A 59 0.94 -12.80 -10.01
N HIS A 60 1.85 -12.93 -10.97
CA HIS A 60 3.17 -12.30 -10.92
C HIS A 60 3.24 -11.17 -11.93
N MET A 61 3.59 -9.98 -11.48
CA MET A 61 3.56 -8.76 -12.28
C MET A 61 4.85 -7.97 -12.13
N ASP A 62 5.27 -7.33 -13.20
CA ASP A 62 6.19 -6.20 -13.14
C ASP A 62 5.40 -4.90 -12.90
N ARG A 63 6.11 -3.78 -12.79
CA ARG A 63 5.50 -2.46 -12.58
C ARG A 63 4.48 -2.10 -13.66
N ALA A 64 4.82 -2.30 -14.93
CA ALA A 64 3.94 -1.96 -16.06
C ALA A 64 2.67 -2.83 -16.06
N SER A 65 2.80 -4.12 -15.80
CA SER A 65 1.66 -5.03 -15.72
C SER A 65 0.75 -4.72 -14.55
N PHE A 66 1.32 -4.33 -13.41
CA PHE A 66 0.54 -3.91 -12.24
C PHE A 66 -0.25 -2.62 -12.51
N LEU A 67 0.37 -1.63 -13.16
CA LEU A 67 -0.32 -0.42 -13.60
C LEU A 67 -1.49 -0.74 -14.54
N ALA A 68 -1.25 -1.57 -15.55
CA ALA A 68 -2.26 -1.97 -16.51
C ALA A 68 -3.43 -2.72 -15.84
N MET A 69 -3.13 -3.63 -14.92
CA MET A 69 -4.15 -4.35 -14.15
C MET A 69 -5.00 -3.39 -13.32
N THR A 70 -4.38 -2.45 -12.64
CA THR A 70 -5.07 -1.48 -11.78
C THR A 70 -5.96 -0.55 -12.61
N GLN A 71 -5.46 -0.06 -13.75
CA GLN A 71 -6.24 0.74 -14.68
C GLN A 71 -7.46 -0.02 -15.21
N ASN A 72 -7.24 -1.27 -15.63
CA ASN A 72 -8.31 -2.13 -16.13
C ASN A 72 -9.39 -2.42 -15.07
N MET A 73 -8.97 -2.68 -13.84
CA MET A 73 -9.88 -2.93 -12.73
C MET A 73 -10.76 -1.70 -12.42
N LEU A 74 -10.21 -0.50 -12.51
CA LEU A 74 -10.96 0.74 -12.29
C LEU A 74 -11.83 1.12 -13.48
N GLU A 75 -11.37 0.89 -14.71
CA GLU A 75 -12.14 1.18 -15.94
C GLU A 75 -13.38 0.27 -16.08
N PHE A 76 -13.25 -1.01 -15.78
CA PHE A 76 -14.33 -2.01 -15.87
C PHE A 76 -14.94 -2.36 -14.52
N GLY A 77 -14.39 -1.86 -13.43
CA GLY A 77 -14.90 -2.08 -12.09
C GLY A 77 -16.01 -1.11 -11.71
N ALA A 78 -16.70 -1.43 -10.63
CA ALA A 78 -17.81 -0.62 -10.11
C ALA A 78 -17.31 0.51 -9.16
N TYR A 79 -16.04 0.89 -9.22
CA TYR A 79 -15.48 1.88 -8.32
C TYR A 79 -15.60 3.28 -8.91
N THR A 80 -16.42 4.12 -8.30
CA THR A 80 -16.48 5.56 -8.56
C THR A 80 -15.57 6.35 -7.65
N SER A 81 -15.15 5.73 -6.55
CA SER A 81 -14.18 6.23 -5.58
C SER A 81 -13.56 5.05 -4.85
N PHE A 82 -12.37 5.24 -4.31
CA PHE A 82 -11.64 4.21 -3.57
C PHE A 82 -10.68 4.87 -2.59
N TYR A 83 -10.67 4.39 -1.35
CA TYR A 83 -9.77 4.89 -0.32
C TYR A 83 -9.08 3.71 0.38
N GLU A 84 -7.76 3.69 0.28
CA GLU A 84 -6.91 2.73 0.96
C GLU A 84 -5.91 3.47 1.85
N PHE A 85 -5.71 2.95 3.05
CA PHE A 85 -4.80 3.56 4.02
C PHE A 85 -4.17 2.51 4.93
N GLU A 86 -2.99 2.86 5.43
CA GLU A 86 -2.25 2.02 6.36
C GLU A 86 -2.80 2.18 7.78
N VAL A 87 -3.01 1.06 8.45
CA VAL A 87 -3.51 1.00 9.83
C VAL A 87 -2.37 0.78 10.81
N ALA A 88 -1.45 -0.12 10.47
CA ALA A 88 -0.31 -0.49 11.32
C ALA A 88 0.80 -1.05 10.47
N ARG A 89 2.03 -1.00 10.97
CA ARG A 89 3.19 -1.59 10.28
C ARG A 89 4.27 -2.06 11.24
N ARG A 90 5.12 -2.94 10.71
CA ARG A 90 6.42 -3.28 11.30
C ARG A 90 7.50 -3.11 10.25
N VAL A 91 8.53 -2.35 10.56
CA VAL A 91 9.66 -2.06 9.68
C VAL A 91 10.93 -2.65 10.28
N GLU A 92 11.67 -3.38 9.46
CA GLU A 92 13.02 -3.83 9.76
C GLU A 92 13.94 -3.30 8.66
N ARG A 93 15.00 -2.59 9.06
CA ARG A 93 15.90 -1.95 8.12
C ARG A 93 17.34 -2.41 8.31
N PHE A 94 18.03 -2.60 7.22
CA PHE A 94 19.48 -2.74 7.17
C PHE A 94 20.06 -1.93 5.99
N GLY A 95 20.77 -0.86 6.30
CA GLY A 95 21.35 0.00 5.26
C GLY A 95 20.32 0.56 4.28
N ASP A 96 20.48 0.22 3.02
CA ASP A 96 19.65 0.68 1.91
C ASP A 96 18.53 -0.30 1.54
N MET A 97 18.21 -1.23 2.42
CA MET A 97 17.08 -2.13 2.28
C MET A 97 16.20 -2.15 3.52
N ALA A 98 14.91 -2.35 3.33
CA ALA A 98 13.96 -2.52 4.42
C ALA A 98 12.90 -3.56 4.07
N GLN A 99 12.43 -4.25 5.09
CA GLN A 99 11.31 -5.18 5.03
C GLN A 99 10.17 -4.59 5.86
N VAL A 100 8.97 -4.55 5.27
CA VAL A 100 7.78 -3.99 5.92
C VAL A 100 6.62 -4.97 5.87
N TRP A 101 6.00 -5.18 7.01
CA TRP A 101 4.65 -5.73 7.12
C TRP A 101 3.71 -4.54 7.31
N SER A 102 2.79 -4.35 6.39
CA SER A 102 1.88 -3.21 6.37
C SER A 102 0.42 -3.69 6.36
N LEU A 103 -0.29 -3.40 7.43
CA LEU A 103 -1.73 -3.66 7.52
C LEU A 103 -2.48 -2.49 6.91
N TYR A 104 -3.32 -2.77 5.93
CA TYR A 104 -4.15 -1.77 5.27
C TYR A 104 -5.64 -2.05 5.45
N GLU A 105 -6.40 -0.99 5.26
CA GLU A 105 -7.86 -1.04 5.21
C GLU A 105 -8.33 -0.28 3.97
N THR A 106 -9.37 -0.79 3.32
CA THR A 106 -10.02 -0.11 2.19
C THR A 106 -11.43 0.32 2.55
N ARG A 107 -11.83 1.47 2.04
CA ARG A 107 -13.16 2.02 2.17
C ARG A 107 -13.64 2.56 0.83
N ARG A 108 -14.95 2.72 0.69
CA ARG A 108 -15.54 3.28 -0.54
C ARG A 108 -15.01 4.69 -0.83
N ASN A 109 -14.87 5.50 0.19
CA ASN A 109 -14.28 6.83 0.13
C ASN A 109 -13.74 7.23 1.50
N ARG A 110 -13.08 8.37 1.57
CA ARG A 110 -12.43 8.87 2.79
C ARG A 110 -13.41 9.14 3.94
N ALA A 111 -14.65 9.51 3.63
CA ALA A 111 -15.69 9.80 4.62
C ALA A 111 -16.43 8.55 5.12
N ALA A 112 -16.35 7.44 4.39
CA ALA A 112 -17.01 6.19 4.77
C ALA A 112 -16.41 5.62 6.05
N ARG A 113 -17.27 5.12 6.93
CA ARG A 113 -16.83 4.46 8.18
C ARG A 113 -16.72 2.95 8.03
N GLU A 114 -17.41 2.39 7.06
CA GLU A 114 -17.45 0.95 6.83
C GLU A 114 -16.22 0.51 6.04
N SER A 115 -15.54 -0.49 6.56
CA SER A 115 -14.43 -1.15 5.87
C SER A 115 -14.97 -2.08 4.78
N LEU A 116 -14.42 -1.96 3.57
CA LEU A 116 -14.67 -2.90 2.48
C LEU A 116 -13.79 -4.13 2.62
N ASN A 117 -12.53 -3.92 2.99
CA ASN A 117 -11.56 -4.98 3.12
C ASN A 117 -10.43 -4.58 4.08
N ARG A 118 -9.79 -5.57 4.65
CA ARG A 118 -8.55 -5.45 5.40
C ARG A 118 -7.57 -6.50 4.92
N GLY A 119 -6.31 -6.12 4.79
CA GLY A 119 -5.29 -7.06 4.36
C GLY A 119 -3.91 -6.67 4.86
N ILE A 120 -2.96 -7.52 4.54
CA ILE A 120 -1.54 -7.28 4.79
C ILE A 120 -0.77 -7.25 3.48
N ASN A 121 0.11 -6.27 3.38
CA ASN A 121 1.16 -6.21 2.38
C ASN A 121 2.51 -6.61 3.00
N SER A 122 3.20 -7.55 2.36
CA SER A 122 4.61 -7.81 2.58
C SER A 122 5.40 -6.99 1.57
N ILE A 123 6.19 -6.05 2.04
CA ILE A 123 6.85 -5.04 1.20
C ILE A 123 8.34 -5.08 1.41
N GLN A 124 9.10 -5.16 0.32
CA GLN A 124 10.54 -4.89 0.31
C GLN A 124 10.79 -3.50 -0.27
N LEU A 125 11.55 -2.71 0.46
CA LEU A 125 11.97 -1.38 0.03
C LEU A 125 13.45 -1.37 -0.29
N ILE A 126 13.81 -0.62 -1.32
CA ILE A 126 15.18 -0.30 -1.69
C ILE A 126 15.37 1.21 -1.67
N ARG A 127 16.50 1.67 -1.13
CA ARG A 127 16.90 3.07 -1.22
C ARG A 127 17.70 3.28 -2.49
N GLU A 128 17.07 3.93 -3.44
CA GLU A 128 17.71 4.43 -4.66
C GLU A 128 18.35 5.81 -4.39
N PRO A 129 19.17 6.36 -5.29
CA PRO A 129 19.89 7.61 -5.01
C PRO A 129 19.00 8.79 -4.62
N ASP A 130 17.77 8.84 -5.12
CA ASP A 130 16.83 9.94 -4.92
C ASP A 130 15.76 9.66 -3.85
N ALA A 131 15.39 8.39 -3.62
CA ALA A 131 14.29 8.05 -2.71
C ALA A 131 14.24 6.55 -2.38
N TRP A 132 13.52 6.20 -1.32
CA TRP A 132 13.05 4.85 -1.11
C TRP A 132 11.98 4.48 -2.14
N ARG A 133 12.04 3.24 -2.66
CA ARG A 133 11.06 2.71 -3.61
C ARG A 133 10.66 1.30 -3.23
N VAL A 134 9.46 0.92 -3.62
CA VAL A 134 8.98 -0.46 -3.48
C VAL A 134 9.66 -1.33 -4.52
N LEU A 135 10.42 -2.31 -4.08
CA LEU A 135 11.07 -3.31 -4.93
C LEU A 135 10.26 -4.60 -5.02
N GLY A 136 9.60 -4.99 -3.96
CA GLY A 136 8.76 -6.17 -3.90
C GLY A 136 7.48 -5.88 -3.12
N LEU A 137 6.36 -6.35 -3.62
CA LEU A 137 5.06 -6.27 -2.97
C LEU A 137 4.34 -7.60 -3.14
N LEU A 138 3.94 -8.20 -2.03
CA LEU A 138 3.14 -9.42 -1.99
C LEU A 138 1.94 -9.19 -1.09
N TRP A 139 0.75 -9.49 -1.61
CA TRP A 139 -0.46 -9.52 -0.77
C TRP A 139 -1.31 -10.75 -1.05
N ASP A 140 -2.12 -11.10 -0.08
CA ASP A 140 -2.93 -12.32 -0.09
C ASP A 140 -4.41 -11.95 0.03
N GLU A 141 -5.17 -12.22 -1.02
CA GLU A 141 -6.63 -12.05 -1.08
C GLU A 141 -7.38 -13.36 -0.76
N THR A 142 -6.67 -14.44 -0.45
CA THR A 142 -7.29 -15.74 -0.12
C THR A 142 -7.84 -15.81 1.29
N HIS A 143 -7.37 -14.93 2.18
CA HIS A 143 -7.76 -14.87 3.59
C HIS A 143 -8.52 -13.58 3.88
N ALA A 144 -9.78 -13.72 4.27
CA ALA A 144 -10.67 -12.59 4.54
C ALA A 144 -10.41 -11.87 5.86
N SER A 145 -9.67 -12.47 6.76
CA SER A 145 -9.36 -11.88 8.07
C SER A 145 -7.90 -12.05 8.41
N PRO A 146 -7.24 -10.96 8.77
CA PRO A 146 -5.90 -11.00 9.29
C PRO A 146 -5.85 -11.84 10.58
N SER A 147 -4.85 -12.71 10.70
CA SER A 147 -4.62 -13.51 11.88
C SER A 147 -4.05 -12.68 13.03
N LEU A 148 -3.97 -13.28 14.22
CA LEU A 148 -3.45 -12.67 15.46
C LEU A 148 -2.03 -12.07 15.37
N GLU A 149 -1.33 -12.27 14.26
CA GLU A 149 0.01 -11.73 14.05
C GLU A 149 0.03 -10.19 13.91
N PHE A 150 -1.12 -9.58 13.65
CA PHE A 150 -1.26 -8.11 13.60
C PHE A 150 -1.02 -7.41 14.93
N GLU A 151 -1.19 -8.08 16.05
CA GLU A 151 -0.92 -7.49 17.36
C GLU A 151 0.54 -7.07 17.55
N ARG A 152 1.45 -7.55 16.68
CA ARG A 152 2.87 -7.20 16.68
C ARG A 152 3.21 -5.99 15.82
N LEU A 153 2.24 -5.44 15.10
CA LEU A 153 2.44 -4.26 14.28
C LEU A 153 2.24 -2.99 15.10
N THR A 154 3.01 -1.96 14.77
CA THR A 154 2.86 -0.64 15.39
C THR A 154 1.80 0.16 14.66
N ALA A 155 0.81 0.66 15.38
CA ALA A 155 -0.24 1.50 14.83
C ALA A 155 0.35 2.76 14.16
N VAL A 156 -0.18 3.09 13.00
CA VAL A 156 0.16 4.28 12.24
C VAL A 156 -0.88 5.35 12.52
N GLY A 157 -0.42 6.53 12.93
CA GLY A 157 -1.30 7.58 13.37
C GLY A 157 -1.80 7.32 14.78
N GLY A 158 -1.22 7.97 15.75
CA GLY A 158 -1.55 7.79 17.16
C GLY A 158 -3.05 7.79 17.42
N ALA A 159 -3.43 6.96 18.34
CA ALA A 159 -4.79 6.90 18.87
C ALA A 159 -5.28 8.25 19.36
#